data_2e21a95f3ea5f974c74f4644668776a6
#
_entry.id   2e21a95f3ea5f974c74f4644668776a6
#
_cell.length_a   1.000
_cell.length_b   1.000
_cell.length_c   1.000
_cell.angle_alpha   90.00
_cell.angle_beta   90.00
_cell.angle_gamma   90.00
#
_symmetry.space_group_name_H-M   'P 1'
#
loop_
_entity.id
_entity.type
_entity.pdbx_description
1 polymer ?
#
loop_
_entity_poly.entity_id
_entity_poly.type
_entity_poly.pdbx_seq_one_letter_code
_entity_poly.pdbx_strand_id
1 'polypeptide(L)'
;MQKRKVRNAWLFISSLIVGLFSFPFAFAKSVEKRATQFKNSVSNLHVSDFVPTIPSAVSVYDSLRLNLAGLNRRAFELAQQGYEKLREQGTLLNDNIISIIDFSLPSTEKRLYVVDLKNYQVLYKTYVAHGRNSGSVMANSFSNNPSSNKSSLGFYNTLGTYIGKHGYSLKLEGLEKGINDNAYNRAIVMHGAEYVNPNYISKLGYIGRSLGCPAVASREATPIINTIKDGSCLFIYSPNTAYQEHSSILRYLAEDKV
;
A
#
# COMPACT_ATOMS: atom_id res chain seq x y z
N MET A 1 4.77 -41.79 53.50
CA MET A 1 6.16 -42.28 53.63
C MET A 1 7.00 -41.73 52.52
N GLN A 2 8.04 -41.06 52.98
CA GLN A 2 9.40 -40.87 52.50
C GLN A 2 9.55 -39.98 51.24
N LYS A 3 10.00 -38.76 51.40
CA LYS A 3 11.29 -38.10 51.80
C LYS A 3 12.41 -38.23 50.75
N ARG A 4 12.91 -37.03 50.40
CA ARG A 4 14.33 -36.62 50.16
C ARG A 4 14.76 -36.61 48.69
N LYS A 5 15.60 -35.69 48.18
CA LYS A 5 16.57 -34.72 48.75
C LYS A 5 16.96 -33.70 47.66
N VAL A 6 17.08 -32.54 48.02
CA VAL A 6 17.99 -31.39 47.90
C VAL A 6 19.40 -31.68 47.35
N ARG A 7 19.97 -30.62 46.73
CA ARG A 7 21.39 -30.22 46.49
C ARG A 7 21.88 -30.54 45.06
N ASN A 8 22.55 -29.68 44.33
CA ASN A 8 23.57 -28.72 44.72
C ASN A 8 23.67 -27.55 43.75
N ALA A 9 23.94 -26.38 44.32
CA ALA A 9 24.46 -25.20 43.66
C ALA A 9 25.92 -25.43 43.18
N TRP A 10 26.25 -24.88 42.01
CA TRP A 10 27.62 -24.54 41.65
C TRP A 10 27.68 -23.11 41.10
N LEU A 11 28.27 -22.28 41.97
CA LEU A 11 28.80 -20.97 41.64
C LEU A 11 30.09 -21.16 40.84
N PHE A 12 30.22 -20.52 39.70
CA PHE A 12 31.54 -20.17 39.16
C PHE A 12 31.57 -18.69 38.86
N ILE A 13 32.38 -18.01 39.63
CA ILE A 13 32.86 -16.65 39.52
C ILE A 13 34.11 -16.69 38.64
N SER A 14 34.32 -15.57 37.96
CA SER A 14 35.55 -15.08 37.33
C SER A 14 35.56 -15.20 35.80
N SER A 15 35.97 -14.23 35.02
CA SER A 15 36.89 -13.15 35.30
C SER A 15 36.69 -12.02 34.27
N LEU A 16 36.84 -10.84 34.77
CA LEU A 16 36.93 -9.56 34.07
C LEU A 16 38.17 -9.53 33.17
N ILE A 17 38.03 -9.36 31.86
CA ILE A 17 39.12 -8.91 30.99
C ILE A 17 38.67 -7.61 30.34
N VAL A 18 39.18 -6.54 30.90
CA VAL A 18 39.15 -5.19 30.34
C VAL A 18 40.23 -5.14 29.24
N GLY A 19 39.81 -5.17 27.97
CA GLY A 19 40.67 -4.90 26.84
C GLY A 19 40.51 -3.44 26.42
N LEU A 20 41.39 -2.61 26.89
CA LEU A 20 41.59 -1.23 26.40
C LEU A 20 42.17 -1.30 24.99
N PHE A 21 41.32 -1.05 23.98
CA PHE A 21 41.78 -0.74 22.64
C PHE A 21 41.92 0.79 22.51
N SER A 22 43.16 1.24 22.62
CA SER A 22 43.61 2.60 22.30
C SER A 22 43.58 2.76 20.77
N PHE A 23 42.65 3.53 20.23
CA PHE A 23 42.71 4.00 18.85
C PHE A 23 43.56 5.28 18.80
N PRO A 24 44.59 5.39 17.94
CA PRO A 24 45.29 6.62 17.76
C PRO A 24 44.43 7.60 16.93
N PHE A 25 44.13 8.73 17.51
CA PHE A 25 43.64 9.91 16.80
C PHE A 25 44.69 10.39 15.81
N ALA A 26 44.44 10.19 14.53
CA ALA A 26 45.21 10.84 13.47
C ALA A 26 44.65 12.25 13.26
N PHE A 27 45.42 13.25 13.69
CA PHE A 27 45.22 14.65 13.38
C PHE A 27 45.42 14.86 11.87
N ALA A 28 44.36 15.13 11.14
CA ALA A 28 44.46 15.65 9.77
C ALA A 28 44.79 17.14 9.84
N LYS A 29 46.00 17.47 9.36
CA LYS A 29 46.47 18.87 9.18
C LYS A 29 45.59 19.59 8.17
N SER A 30 45.09 20.76 8.57
CA SER A 30 44.51 21.78 7.71
C SER A 30 45.49 22.19 6.63
N VAL A 31 45.13 22.04 5.36
CA VAL A 31 45.83 22.68 4.24
C VAL A 31 45.13 24.01 3.99
N GLU A 32 45.83 25.05 4.44
CA GLU A 32 45.45 26.43 4.20
C GLU A 32 46.05 26.91 2.88
N LYS A 33 45.21 27.49 2.04
CA LYS A 33 45.47 28.50 1.01
C LYS A 33 46.57 28.31 -0.05
N ARG A 34 46.11 28.23 -1.27
CA ARG A 34 46.69 28.97 -2.37
C ARG A 34 45.63 29.58 -3.28
N ALA A 35 45.26 30.83 -2.98
CA ALA A 35 44.58 31.71 -3.91
C ALA A 35 45.62 32.16 -4.98
N THR A 36 45.45 31.69 -6.19
CA THR A 36 46.11 32.32 -7.35
C THR A 36 45.05 33.00 -8.19
N GLN A 37 45.19 34.31 -8.29
CA GLN A 37 44.44 35.19 -9.16
C GLN A 37 44.59 34.75 -10.61
N PHE A 38 43.44 34.56 -11.28
CA PHE A 38 43.38 34.77 -12.72
C PHE A 38 42.44 35.94 -13.00
N LYS A 39 43.06 37.06 -13.40
CA LYS A 39 42.37 38.21 -13.95
C LYS A 39 42.15 37.99 -15.44
N ASN A 40 40.91 38.22 -15.85
CA ASN A 40 40.39 38.75 -17.09
C ASN A 40 40.74 38.08 -18.43
N SER A 41 39.73 37.46 -19.00
CA SER A 41 39.33 37.70 -20.39
C SER A 41 37.81 37.54 -20.48
N VAL A 42 37.12 38.67 -20.55
CA VAL A 42 35.69 38.73 -20.86
C VAL A 42 35.60 38.61 -22.36
N SER A 43 35.12 37.47 -22.84
CA SER A 43 34.54 37.35 -24.15
C SER A 43 33.09 36.89 -23.99
N ASN A 44 32.19 37.68 -24.53
CA ASN A 44 30.74 37.48 -24.53
C ASN A 44 30.38 36.09 -25.07
N LEU A 45 30.02 35.18 -24.18
CA LEU A 45 29.28 33.99 -24.53
C LEU A 45 27.84 34.20 -24.03
N HIS A 46 26.92 34.18 -24.96
CA HIS A 46 25.48 34.11 -24.70
C HIS A 46 25.23 33.03 -23.65
N VAL A 47 24.75 33.45 -22.50
CA VAL A 47 24.18 32.54 -21.49
C VAL A 47 22.78 32.15 -22.00
N SER A 48 22.73 31.20 -22.92
CA SER A 48 21.50 30.48 -23.21
C SER A 48 21.35 29.40 -22.16
N ASP A 49 20.40 29.62 -21.28
CA ASP A 49 19.53 28.64 -20.61
C ASP A 49 20.14 27.28 -20.25
N PHE A 50 21.16 27.24 -19.42
CA PHE A 50 21.44 26.05 -18.62
C PHE A 50 20.62 26.17 -17.33
N VAL A 51 19.34 25.91 -17.41
CA VAL A 51 18.54 25.56 -16.23
C VAL A 51 19.11 24.21 -15.76
N PRO A 52 19.73 24.13 -14.57
CA PRO A 52 20.12 22.82 -14.05
C PRO A 52 18.84 22.04 -13.87
N THR A 53 18.63 21.03 -14.69
CA THR A 53 17.57 20.05 -14.49
C THR A 53 17.90 19.36 -13.18
N ILE A 54 17.26 19.79 -12.10
CA ILE A 54 17.27 19.05 -10.83
C ILE A 54 16.82 17.63 -11.22
N PRO A 55 17.62 16.59 -10.92
CA PRO A 55 17.19 15.23 -11.20
C PRO A 55 15.82 15.07 -10.57
N SER A 56 14.80 14.84 -11.38
CA SER A 56 13.44 14.55 -10.92
C SER A 56 13.56 13.45 -9.86
N ALA A 57 13.13 13.74 -8.63
CA ALA A 57 13.14 12.76 -7.58
C ALA A 57 12.44 11.50 -8.11
N VAL A 58 13.12 10.36 -8.05
CA VAL A 58 12.57 9.09 -8.55
C VAL A 58 11.25 8.87 -7.84
N SER A 59 10.16 8.75 -8.59
CA SER A 59 8.84 8.60 -7.98
C SER A 59 8.78 7.31 -7.17
N VAL A 60 7.95 7.29 -6.13
CA VAL A 60 7.72 6.07 -5.32
C VAL A 60 7.29 4.90 -6.21
N TYR A 61 6.48 5.17 -7.23
CA TYR A 61 6.07 4.19 -8.24
C TYR A 61 7.24 3.54 -8.96
N ASP A 62 8.21 4.33 -9.39
CA ASP A 62 9.38 3.85 -10.12
C ASP A 62 10.38 3.16 -9.19
N SER A 63 10.55 3.66 -7.96
CA SER A 63 11.38 3.04 -6.92
C SER A 63 10.89 1.64 -6.57
N LEU A 64 9.57 1.44 -6.51
CA LEU A 64 8.91 0.15 -6.26
C LEU A 64 8.82 -0.73 -7.51
N ARG A 65 9.25 -0.24 -8.68
CA ARG A 65 9.12 -0.92 -9.97
C ARG A 65 7.70 -1.43 -10.22
N LEU A 66 6.69 -0.64 -9.86
CA LEU A 66 5.28 -1.02 -9.94
C LEU A 66 4.79 -1.23 -11.38
N ASN A 67 5.45 -0.59 -12.36
CA ASN A 67 5.26 -0.87 -13.78
C ASN A 67 5.58 -2.33 -14.14
N LEU A 68 6.67 -2.88 -13.61
CA LEU A 68 7.03 -4.29 -13.80
C LEU A 68 6.09 -5.22 -13.02
N ALA A 69 5.55 -4.74 -11.93
CA ALA A 69 4.51 -5.45 -11.19
C ALA A 69 3.14 -5.39 -11.89
N GLY A 70 2.96 -4.55 -12.93
CA GLY A 70 1.75 -4.43 -13.72
C GLY A 70 0.65 -3.58 -13.05
N LEU A 71 0.96 -2.80 -12.01
CA LEU A 71 0.03 -1.83 -11.45
C LEU A 71 -0.09 -0.62 -12.38
N ASN A 72 -1.30 -0.21 -12.70
CA ASN A 72 -1.54 0.99 -13.48
C ASN A 72 -0.99 2.23 -12.76
N ARG A 73 -0.17 3.04 -13.47
CA ARG A 73 0.46 4.26 -12.89
C ARG A 73 -0.60 5.21 -12.34
N ARG A 74 -1.67 5.45 -13.10
CA ARG A 74 -2.76 6.35 -12.66
C ARG A 74 -3.48 5.82 -11.42
N ALA A 75 -3.66 4.50 -11.31
CA ALA A 75 -4.23 3.88 -10.11
C ALA A 75 -3.35 4.15 -8.88
N PHE A 76 -2.03 4.02 -9.02
CA PHE A 76 -1.10 4.31 -7.93
C PHE A 76 -1.06 5.79 -7.56
N GLU A 77 -0.97 6.68 -8.55
CA GLU A 77 -0.94 8.14 -8.32
C GLU A 77 -2.18 8.63 -7.55
N LEU A 78 -3.37 8.17 -7.96
CA LEU A 78 -4.61 8.51 -7.26
C LEU A 78 -4.68 7.88 -5.86
N ALA A 79 -4.20 6.63 -5.72
CA ALA A 79 -4.11 5.97 -4.43
C ALA A 79 -3.19 6.71 -3.47
N GLN A 80 -2.01 7.14 -3.95
CA GLN A 80 -1.06 7.92 -3.17
C GLN A 80 -1.63 9.27 -2.76
N GLN A 81 -2.26 9.99 -3.68
CA GLN A 81 -2.90 11.28 -3.37
C GLN A 81 -3.93 11.16 -2.23
N GLY A 82 -4.85 10.20 -2.35
CA GLY A 82 -5.86 10.00 -1.31
C GLY A 82 -5.29 9.49 0.00
N TYR A 83 -4.29 8.63 -0.06
CA TYR A 83 -3.57 8.14 1.12
C TYR A 83 -2.89 9.28 1.88
N GLU A 84 -2.17 10.18 1.20
CA GLU A 84 -1.50 11.33 1.82
C GLU A 84 -2.52 12.22 2.53
N LYS A 85 -3.64 12.52 1.90
CA LYS A 85 -4.73 13.28 2.51
C LYS A 85 -5.29 12.61 3.77
N LEU A 86 -5.59 11.31 3.70
CA LEU A 86 -6.14 10.56 4.83
C LEU A 86 -5.14 10.47 5.99
N ARG A 87 -3.85 10.36 5.68
CA ARG A 87 -2.77 10.38 6.67
C ARG A 87 -2.68 11.75 7.37
N GLU A 88 -2.69 12.84 6.61
CA GLU A 88 -2.67 14.22 7.14
C GLU A 88 -3.89 14.51 8.02
N GLN A 89 -5.03 13.95 7.71
CA GLN A 89 -6.26 14.04 8.52
C GLN A 89 -6.23 13.15 9.76
N GLY A 90 -5.20 12.32 9.96
CA GLY A 90 -5.13 11.39 11.08
C GLY A 90 -6.14 10.24 11.01
N THR A 91 -6.70 9.96 9.82
CA THR A 91 -7.69 8.90 9.62
C THR A 91 -7.05 7.50 9.69
N LEU A 92 -5.76 7.40 9.31
CA LEU A 92 -5.05 6.13 9.22
C LEU A 92 -4.24 5.86 10.50
N LEU A 93 -4.46 4.71 11.13
CA LEU A 93 -3.68 4.25 12.29
C LEU A 93 -2.47 3.40 11.86
N ASN A 94 -2.61 2.66 10.77
CA ASN A 94 -1.54 1.90 10.12
C ASN A 94 -1.17 2.61 8.80
N ASP A 95 -0.43 3.69 8.90
CA ASP A 95 -0.10 4.60 7.80
C ASP A 95 1.14 4.20 7.00
N ASN A 96 1.73 3.04 7.26
CA ASN A 96 2.83 2.53 6.45
C ASN A 96 2.35 1.65 5.27
N ILE A 97 1.10 1.20 5.31
CA ILE A 97 0.56 0.24 4.36
C ILE A 97 -0.54 0.86 3.51
N ILE A 98 -0.43 0.69 2.20
CA ILE A 98 -1.50 0.98 1.26
C ILE A 98 -1.87 -0.27 0.47
N SER A 99 -3.16 -0.52 0.34
CA SER A 99 -3.70 -1.58 -0.50
C SER A 99 -4.41 -0.98 -1.71
N ILE A 100 -4.13 -1.50 -2.91
CA ILE A 100 -4.71 -1.00 -4.17
C ILE A 100 -5.34 -2.17 -4.90
N ILE A 101 -6.64 -2.08 -5.19
CA ILE A 101 -7.35 -2.98 -6.08
C ILE A 101 -7.55 -2.26 -7.41
N ASP A 102 -6.88 -2.75 -8.44
CA ASP A 102 -6.88 -2.15 -9.77
C ASP A 102 -7.91 -2.85 -10.68
N PHE A 103 -9.13 -2.32 -10.73
CA PHE A 103 -10.19 -2.81 -11.61
C PHE A 103 -10.09 -2.31 -13.05
N SER A 104 -9.02 -1.60 -13.43
CA SER A 104 -8.67 -1.42 -14.84
C SER A 104 -8.15 -2.73 -15.47
N LEU A 105 -7.73 -3.67 -14.62
CA LEU A 105 -7.27 -5.00 -15.02
C LEU A 105 -8.41 -6.02 -14.95
N PRO A 106 -8.40 -7.02 -15.85
CA PRO A 106 -9.37 -8.11 -15.81
C PRO A 106 -9.20 -9.01 -14.57
N SER A 107 -10.22 -9.76 -14.23
CA SER A 107 -10.18 -10.68 -13.08
C SER A 107 -9.25 -11.88 -13.29
N THR A 108 -8.79 -12.07 -14.51
CA THR A 108 -7.78 -13.06 -14.89
C THR A 108 -6.35 -12.64 -14.54
N GLU A 109 -6.19 -11.39 -14.11
CA GLU A 109 -4.91 -10.84 -13.69
C GLU A 109 -4.84 -10.63 -12.16
N LYS A 110 -3.63 -10.68 -11.62
CA LYS A 110 -3.37 -10.30 -10.22
C LYS A 110 -3.44 -8.79 -10.11
N ARG A 111 -4.47 -8.29 -9.45
CA ARG A 111 -4.85 -6.87 -9.42
C ARG A 111 -5.12 -6.30 -8.02
N LEU A 112 -4.82 -7.06 -6.96
CA LEU A 112 -4.66 -6.53 -5.59
C LEU A 112 -3.17 -6.41 -5.30
N TYR A 113 -2.74 -5.23 -4.91
CA TYR A 113 -1.40 -4.90 -4.48
C TYR A 113 -1.43 -4.41 -3.04
N VAL A 114 -0.55 -4.93 -2.19
CA VAL A 114 -0.31 -4.41 -0.84
C VAL A 114 1.12 -3.91 -0.81
N VAL A 115 1.29 -2.64 -0.52
CA VAL A 115 2.57 -1.93 -0.61
C VAL A 115 2.93 -1.38 0.77
N ASP A 116 4.14 -1.66 1.21
CA ASP A 116 4.78 -1.01 2.34
C ASP A 116 5.52 0.24 1.83
N LEU A 117 4.96 1.40 2.16
CA LEU A 117 5.49 2.69 1.73
C LEU A 117 6.72 3.12 2.55
N LYS A 118 6.88 2.58 3.76
CA LYS A 118 8.04 2.86 4.62
C LYS A 118 9.29 2.14 4.14
N ASN A 119 9.14 0.87 3.77
CA ASN A 119 10.25 0.02 3.35
C ASN A 119 10.38 -0.08 1.83
N TYR A 120 9.53 0.61 1.07
CA TYR A 120 9.48 0.59 -0.40
C TYR A 120 9.39 -0.85 -0.95
N GLN A 121 8.39 -1.61 -0.47
CA GLN A 121 8.25 -3.01 -0.81
C GLN A 121 6.82 -3.38 -1.20
N VAL A 122 6.66 -4.17 -2.28
CA VAL A 122 5.40 -4.83 -2.60
C VAL A 122 5.30 -6.12 -1.78
N LEU A 123 4.44 -6.12 -0.76
CA LEU A 123 4.26 -7.26 0.14
C LEU A 123 3.42 -8.37 -0.49
N TYR A 124 2.35 -7.98 -1.20
CA TYR A 124 1.46 -8.92 -1.88
C TYR A 124 1.05 -8.40 -3.25
N LYS A 125 1.00 -9.32 -4.22
CA LYS A 125 0.33 -9.15 -5.51
C LYS A 125 -0.49 -10.40 -5.79
N THR A 126 -1.83 -10.27 -5.78
CA THR A 126 -2.70 -11.44 -5.89
C THR A 126 -3.99 -11.17 -6.65
N TYR A 127 -4.74 -12.24 -6.92
CA TYR A 127 -6.08 -12.16 -7.47
C TYR A 127 -7.06 -11.62 -6.44
N VAL A 128 -8.03 -10.81 -6.91
CA VAL A 128 -9.14 -10.35 -6.09
C VAL A 128 -10.43 -10.35 -6.90
N ALA A 129 -11.48 -10.93 -6.32
CA ALA A 129 -12.80 -10.96 -6.92
C ALA A 129 -13.53 -9.63 -6.74
N HIS A 130 -14.39 -9.31 -7.68
CA HIS A 130 -15.39 -8.22 -7.60
C HIS A 130 -16.81 -8.78 -7.47
N GLY A 131 -17.79 -7.91 -7.24
CA GLY A 131 -19.19 -8.25 -7.13
C GLY A 131 -19.76 -8.79 -8.44
N ARG A 132 -20.60 -9.83 -8.37
CA ARG A 132 -21.13 -10.53 -9.56
C ARG A 132 -21.86 -9.61 -10.55
N ASN A 133 -22.48 -8.54 -10.04
CA ASN A 133 -23.17 -7.55 -10.88
C ASN A 133 -22.28 -6.40 -11.31
N SER A 134 -20.99 -6.42 -10.92
CA SER A 134 -20.00 -5.47 -11.45
C SER A 134 -19.48 -5.84 -12.84
N GLY A 135 -19.63 -7.08 -13.24
CA GLY A 135 -19.19 -7.62 -14.53
C GLY A 135 -18.80 -9.09 -14.45
N SER A 136 -18.25 -9.64 -15.53
CA SER A 136 -17.70 -10.99 -15.56
C SER A 136 -16.19 -11.01 -15.48
N VAL A 137 -15.53 -10.69 -16.57
CA VAL A 137 -14.06 -10.56 -16.66
C VAL A 137 -13.60 -9.21 -16.11
N MET A 138 -14.21 -8.12 -16.59
CA MET A 138 -13.95 -6.76 -16.16
C MET A 138 -14.98 -6.32 -15.12
N ALA A 139 -14.53 -5.54 -14.14
CA ALA A 139 -15.42 -4.81 -13.26
C ALA A 139 -15.64 -3.41 -13.84
N ASN A 140 -16.80 -3.16 -14.41
CA ASN A 140 -17.16 -1.91 -15.10
C ASN A 140 -18.44 -1.26 -14.59
N SER A 141 -19.11 -1.88 -13.60
CA SER A 141 -20.34 -1.35 -13.00
C SER A 141 -20.25 -1.39 -11.48
N PHE A 142 -20.49 -0.26 -10.82
CA PHE A 142 -20.27 -0.06 -9.39
C PHE A 142 -21.51 0.52 -8.73
N SER A 143 -21.69 0.30 -7.43
CA SER A 143 -22.86 0.81 -6.71
C SER A 143 -22.62 0.86 -5.20
N ASN A 144 -23.16 1.87 -4.54
CA ASN A 144 -23.24 1.99 -3.09
C ASN A 144 -24.56 1.48 -2.51
N ASN A 145 -25.51 1.04 -3.37
CA ASN A 145 -26.83 0.63 -2.94
C ASN A 145 -26.82 -0.76 -2.28
N PRO A 146 -27.59 -0.94 -1.20
CA PRO A 146 -27.82 -2.27 -0.62
C PRO A 146 -28.33 -3.26 -1.66
N SER A 147 -27.95 -4.53 -1.52
CA SER A 147 -28.36 -5.65 -2.39
C SER A 147 -28.05 -5.50 -3.88
N SER A 148 -27.26 -4.50 -4.29
CA SER A 148 -26.82 -4.34 -5.69
C SER A 148 -25.94 -5.49 -6.18
N ASN A 149 -25.30 -6.21 -5.27
CA ASN A 149 -24.27 -7.21 -5.55
C ASN A 149 -23.12 -6.68 -6.43
N LYS A 150 -22.89 -5.36 -6.37
CA LYS A 150 -21.79 -4.67 -7.05
C LYS A 150 -20.72 -4.24 -6.04
N SER A 151 -19.49 -4.20 -6.47
CA SER A 151 -18.42 -3.50 -5.74
C SER A 151 -18.66 -2.00 -5.74
N SER A 152 -18.11 -1.27 -4.77
CA SER A 152 -18.06 0.19 -4.74
C SER A 152 -16.62 0.63 -4.92
N LEU A 153 -16.40 1.75 -5.61
CA LEU A 153 -15.08 2.34 -5.82
C LEU A 153 -14.67 3.18 -4.60
N GLY A 154 -13.43 3.63 -4.60
CA GLY A 154 -12.96 4.67 -3.70
C GLY A 154 -12.13 4.18 -2.52
N PHE A 155 -11.97 5.07 -1.54
CA PHE A 155 -11.12 4.88 -0.39
C PHE A 155 -11.87 4.26 0.79
N TYR A 156 -11.16 3.36 1.47
CA TYR A 156 -11.64 2.66 2.65
C TYR A 156 -10.61 2.72 3.75
N ASN A 157 -11.09 2.83 4.98
CA ASN A 157 -10.32 2.51 6.17
C ASN A 157 -10.52 1.04 6.52
N THR A 158 -9.44 0.30 6.75
CA THR A 158 -9.54 -1.08 7.21
C THR A 158 -9.76 -1.08 8.73
N LEU A 159 -10.75 -1.83 9.16
CA LEU A 159 -11.11 -1.92 10.57
C LEU A 159 -10.58 -3.23 11.21
N GLY A 160 -11.17 -3.60 12.33
CA GLY A 160 -10.89 -4.87 13.00
C GLY A 160 -11.44 -6.07 12.23
N THR A 161 -11.05 -7.24 12.68
CA THR A 161 -11.39 -8.54 12.09
C THR A 161 -12.50 -9.25 12.89
N TYR A 162 -13.12 -10.24 12.27
CA TYR A 162 -14.07 -11.13 12.91
C TYR A 162 -14.11 -12.50 12.21
N ILE A 163 -14.70 -13.49 12.87
CA ILE A 163 -14.99 -14.80 12.26
C ILE A 163 -16.45 -14.80 11.83
N GLY A 164 -16.69 -14.81 10.52
CA GLY A 164 -18.03 -14.84 9.93
C GLY A 164 -18.26 -16.10 9.10
N LYS A 165 -19.33 -16.11 8.29
CA LYS A 165 -19.66 -17.24 7.40
C LYS A 165 -18.58 -17.55 6.35
N HIS A 166 -17.71 -16.61 6.07
CA HIS A 166 -16.56 -16.76 5.16
C HIS A 166 -15.24 -16.97 5.92
N GLY A 167 -15.30 -17.32 7.21
CA GLY A 167 -14.14 -17.44 8.08
C GLY A 167 -13.59 -16.10 8.52
N TYR A 168 -12.25 -16.01 8.67
CA TYR A 168 -11.56 -14.81 9.08
C TYR A 168 -11.72 -13.70 8.06
N SER A 169 -12.31 -12.60 8.47
CA SER A 169 -12.75 -11.51 7.60
C SER A 169 -12.38 -10.15 8.20
N LEU A 170 -12.10 -9.18 7.33
CA LEU A 170 -11.72 -7.82 7.66
C LEU A 170 -12.87 -6.87 7.34
N LYS A 171 -13.32 -6.12 8.32
CA LYS A 171 -14.33 -5.06 8.14
C LYS A 171 -13.74 -3.87 7.39
N LEU A 172 -14.53 -3.30 6.48
CA LEU A 172 -14.16 -2.14 5.67
C LEU A 172 -15.14 -1.00 5.91
N GLU A 173 -14.62 0.19 6.16
CA GLU A 173 -15.37 1.42 6.25
C GLU A 173 -15.12 2.26 4.99
N GLY A 174 -16.18 2.57 4.23
CA GLY A 174 -16.08 3.45 3.07
C GLY A 174 -16.05 4.91 3.50
N LEU A 175 -15.10 5.67 2.98
CA LEU A 175 -14.80 7.03 3.42
C LEU A 175 -15.44 8.13 2.54
N GLU A 176 -16.19 7.74 1.49
CA GLU A 176 -16.68 8.68 0.49
C GLU A 176 -18.21 8.63 0.40
N LYS A 177 -18.85 9.73 0.86
CA LYS A 177 -20.31 9.87 0.91
C LYS A 177 -20.93 9.71 -0.47
N GLY A 178 -21.96 8.85 -0.58
CA GLY A 178 -22.67 8.54 -1.82
C GLY A 178 -21.92 7.55 -2.74
N ILE A 179 -20.65 7.27 -2.48
CA ILE A 179 -19.80 6.40 -3.31
C ILE A 179 -19.61 5.02 -2.66
N ASN A 180 -19.21 4.98 -1.39
CA ASN A 180 -18.95 3.73 -0.66
C ASN A 180 -19.27 3.80 0.85
N ASP A 181 -19.79 4.91 1.35
CA ASP A 181 -20.14 5.10 2.77
C ASP A 181 -21.15 4.06 3.32
N ASN A 182 -21.90 3.41 2.45
CA ASN A 182 -22.77 2.28 2.84
C ASN A 182 -22.03 0.93 2.97
N ALA A 183 -20.73 0.89 2.69
CA ALA A 183 -20.00 -0.38 2.65
C ALA A 183 -20.12 -1.17 3.95
N TYR A 184 -19.97 -0.50 5.11
CA TYR A 184 -20.12 -1.14 6.41
C TYR A 184 -21.54 -1.73 6.61
N ASN A 185 -22.58 -0.96 6.32
CA ASN A 185 -23.99 -1.38 6.44
C ASN A 185 -24.35 -2.49 5.45
N ARG A 186 -23.69 -2.52 4.29
CA ARG A 186 -23.82 -3.57 3.27
C ARG A 186 -23.01 -4.83 3.62
N ALA A 187 -22.32 -4.86 4.76
CA ALA A 187 -21.43 -5.93 5.18
C ALA A 187 -20.33 -6.23 4.12
N ILE A 188 -19.81 -5.19 3.47
CA ILE A 188 -18.65 -5.31 2.57
C ILE A 188 -17.41 -5.51 3.42
N VAL A 189 -16.75 -6.65 3.21
CA VAL A 189 -15.58 -7.08 3.97
C VAL A 189 -14.54 -7.68 3.02
N MET A 190 -13.27 -7.69 3.41
CA MET A 190 -12.29 -8.56 2.73
C MET A 190 -12.33 -9.95 3.39
N HIS A 191 -12.39 -11.01 2.58
CA HIS A 191 -12.43 -12.38 3.07
C HIS A 191 -11.79 -13.37 2.10
N GLY A 192 -11.50 -14.56 2.57
CA GLY A 192 -11.05 -15.68 1.73
C GLY A 192 -12.22 -16.32 0.97
N ALA A 193 -11.93 -16.81 -0.24
CA ALA A 193 -12.93 -17.55 -1.02
C ALA A 193 -12.28 -18.57 -1.97
N GLU A 194 -12.81 -19.79 -1.98
CA GLU A 194 -12.33 -20.86 -2.85
C GLU A 194 -12.55 -20.57 -4.35
N TYR A 195 -13.54 -19.75 -4.66
CA TYR A 195 -13.80 -19.34 -6.04
C TYR A 195 -12.76 -18.33 -6.59
N VAL A 196 -11.86 -17.79 -5.74
CA VAL A 196 -10.71 -17.00 -6.18
C VAL A 196 -9.54 -17.95 -6.42
N ASN A 197 -9.60 -18.61 -7.57
CA ASN A 197 -8.64 -19.63 -7.92
C ASN A 197 -8.37 -19.60 -9.44
N PRO A 198 -7.09 -19.59 -9.88
CA PRO A 198 -6.71 -19.61 -11.31
C PRO A 198 -7.36 -20.75 -12.11
N ASN A 199 -7.69 -21.87 -11.47
CA ASN A 199 -8.37 -22.98 -12.14
C ASN A 199 -9.76 -22.60 -12.70
N TYR A 200 -10.40 -21.57 -12.17
CA TYR A 200 -11.66 -21.04 -12.71
C TYR A 200 -11.41 -20.28 -14.02
N ILE A 201 -10.27 -19.63 -14.16
CA ILE A 201 -9.90 -18.90 -15.39
C ILE A 201 -9.90 -19.85 -16.58
N SER A 202 -9.26 -21.03 -16.43
CA SER A 202 -9.20 -22.04 -17.50
C SER A 202 -10.59 -22.59 -17.84
N LYS A 203 -11.52 -22.64 -16.88
CA LYS A 203 -12.86 -23.23 -17.06
C LYS A 203 -13.92 -22.23 -17.50
N LEU A 204 -13.87 -21.00 -16.98
CA LEU A 204 -14.92 -19.99 -17.11
C LEU A 204 -14.44 -18.71 -17.82
N GLY A 205 -13.13 -18.54 -18.03
CA GLY A 205 -12.54 -17.33 -18.56
C GLY A 205 -12.35 -16.19 -17.54
N TYR A 206 -12.72 -16.42 -16.25
CA TYR A 206 -12.57 -15.47 -15.15
C TYR A 206 -12.54 -16.19 -13.80
N ILE A 207 -12.06 -15.56 -12.73
CA ILE A 207 -12.22 -16.06 -11.36
C ILE A 207 -13.67 -15.88 -10.89
N GLY A 208 -14.08 -16.62 -9.84
CA GLY A 208 -15.42 -16.45 -9.26
C GLY A 208 -15.66 -15.02 -8.72
N ARG A 209 -16.90 -14.71 -8.41
CA ARG A 209 -17.39 -13.37 -8.06
C ARG A 209 -18.11 -13.37 -6.72
N SER A 210 -17.99 -12.27 -5.99
CA SER A 210 -18.65 -12.05 -4.70
C SER A 210 -20.04 -11.39 -4.84
N LEU A 211 -20.62 -10.99 -3.71
CA LEU A 211 -21.80 -10.12 -3.66
C LEU A 211 -21.46 -8.64 -3.45
N GLY A 212 -20.20 -8.25 -3.77
CA GLY A 212 -19.69 -6.88 -3.65
C GLY A 212 -18.34 -6.81 -2.91
N CYS A 213 -18.06 -7.77 -2.04
CA CYS A 213 -16.83 -7.85 -1.24
C CYS A 213 -15.59 -8.03 -2.11
N PRO A 214 -14.46 -7.40 -1.77
CA PRO A 214 -13.15 -7.83 -2.28
C PRO A 214 -12.79 -9.17 -1.63
N ALA A 215 -12.83 -10.26 -2.40
CA ALA A 215 -12.46 -11.59 -1.92
C ALA A 215 -11.14 -12.03 -2.54
N VAL A 216 -10.27 -12.64 -1.74
CA VAL A 216 -8.97 -13.19 -2.14
C VAL A 216 -8.97 -14.72 -2.01
N ALA A 217 -7.94 -15.40 -2.52
CA ALA A 217 -7.84 -16.84 -2.34
C ALA A 217 -7.79 -17.20 -0.85
N SER A 218 -8.51 -18.26 -0.42
CA SER A 218 -8.64 -18.65 1.00
C SER A 218 -7.28 -18.78 1.70
N ARG A 219 -6.28 -19.35 1.03
CA ARG A 219 -4.92 -19.52 1.57
C ARG A 219 -4.15 -18.21 1.79
N GLU A 220 -4.53 -17.14 1.09
CA GLU A 220 -3.87 -15.83 1.13
C GLU A 220 -4.60 -14.83 2.04
N ALA A 221 -5.85 -15.12 2.41
CA ALA A 221 -6.70 -14.19 3.16
C ALA A 221 -6.10 -13.82 4.53
N THR A 222 -5.74 -14.81 5.36
CA THR A 222 -5.24 -14.56 6.72
C THR A 222 -3.95 -13.71 6.73
N PRO A 223 -2.89 -14.04 5.97
CA PRO A 223 -1.69 -13.21 5.98
C PRO A 223 -1.94 -11.80 5.42
N ILE A 224 -2.73 -11.64 4.36
CA ILE A 224 -3.07 -10.32 3.82
C ILE A 224 -3.85 -9.50 4.85
N ILE A 225 -4.93 -10.06 5.42
CA ILE A 225 -5.76 -9.38 6.42
C ILE A 225 -4.92 -8.95 7.63
N ASN A 226 -4.04 -9.81 8.14
CA ASN A 226 -3.17 -9.46 9.27
C ASN A 226 -2.21 -8.31 8.96
N THR A 227 -1.79 -8.16 7.71
CA THR A 227 -0.92 -7.07 7.28
C THR A 227 -1.65 -5.74 7.17
N ILE A 228 -2.90 -5.75 6.69
CA ILE A 228 -3.61 -4.52 6.33
C ILE A 228 -4.69 -4.09 7.33
N LYS A 229 -5.01 -4.89 8.35
CA LYS A 229 -6.03 -4.56 9.36
C LYS A 229 -5.63 -3.36 10.23
N ASP A 230 -6.61 -2.88 11.00
CA ASP A 230 -6.42 -1.91 12.08
C ASP A 230 -5.93 -0.54 11.57
N GLY A 231 -6.59 -0.01 10.55
CA GLY A 231 -6.45 1.39 10.14
C GLY A 231 -5.54 1.67 8.94
N SER A 232 -5.31 0.69 8.04
CA SER A 232 -4.60 0.99 6.78
C SER A 232 -5.54 1.50 5.70
N CYS A 233 -4.97 2.16 4.69
CA CYS A 233 -5.68 2.63 3.51
C CYS A 233 -5.90 1.48 2.52
N LEU A 234 -7.14 1.28 2.06
CA LEU A 234 -7.48 0.46 0.90
C LEU A 234 -8.14 1.33 -0.16
N PHE A 235 -7.63 1.31 -1.38
CA PHE A 235 -8.20 2.02 -2.53
C PHE A 235 -8.68 1.04 -3.60
N ILE A 236 -9.93 1.17 -4.02
CA ILE A 236 -10.52 0.40 -5.13
C ILE A 236 -10.65 1.34 -6.33
N TYR A 237 -9.78 1.12 -7.30
CA TYR A 237 -9.66 1.93 -8.51
C TYR A 237 -10.40 1.33 -9.71
N SER A 238 -10.96 2.19 -10.53
CA SER A 238 -11.38 1.93 -11.90
C SER A 238 -11.14 3.21 -12.72
N PRO A 239 -10.88 3.15 -14.04
CA PRO A 239 -10.76 4.33 -14.89
C PRO A 239 -12.11 5.01 -15.14
N ASN A 240 -12.95 5.10 -14.12
CA ASN A 240 -14.27 5.71 -14.12
C ASN A 240 -14.14 7.22 -13.85
N THR A 241 -14.34 8.05 -14.87
CA THR A 241 -14.22 9.51 -14.77
C THR A 241 -15.23 10.11 -13.79
N ALA A 242 -16.47 9.62 -13.79
CA ALA A 242 -17.50 10.09 -12.86
C ALA A 242 -17.10 9.87 -11.40
N TYR A 243 -16.42 8.75 -11.07
CA TYR A 243 -15.87 8.56 -9.74
C TYR A 243 -14.83 9.63 -9.41
N GLN A 244 -13.86 9.86 -10.31
CA GLN A 244 -12.77 10.82 -10.06
C GLN A 244 -13.30 12.25 -9.89
N GLU A 245 -14.33 12.62 -10.63
CA GLU A 245 -14.99 13.93 -10.56
C GLU A 245 -15.81 14.14 -9.27
N HIS A 246 -16.37 13.06 -8.71
CA HIS A 246 -17.25 13.14 -7.54
C HIS A 246 -16.54 12.77 -6.22
N SER A 247 -15.35 12.19 -6.26
CA SER A 247 -14.59 11.81 -5.09
C SER A 247 -14.24 13.01 -4.22
N SER A 248 -14.72 13.06 -3.00
CA SER A 248 -14.40 14.11 -2.02
C SER A 248 -12.92 14.08 -1.59
N ILE A 249 -12.28 12.93 -1.74
CA ILE A 249 -10.87 12.74 -1.37
C ILE A 249 -9.96 13.25 -2.50
N LEU A 250 -10.27 12.95 -3.77
CA LEU A 250 -9.43 13.33 -4.92
C LEU A 250 -9.60 14.77 -5.38
N ARG A 251 -10.81 15.35 -5.28
CA ARG A 251 -11.10 16.74 -5.75
C ARG A 251 -10.39 17.82 -4.95
N TYR A 252 -10.18 17.62 -3.65
CA TYR A 252 -9.56 18.63 -2.79
C TYR A 252 -8.19 19.12 -3.28
N LEU A 253 -7.47 18.27 -4.01
CA LEU A 253 -6.14 18.58 -4.52
C LEU A 253 -6.17 19.32 -5.89
N ALA A 254 -7.31 19.41 -6.54
CA ALA A 254 -7.46 20.21 -7.76
C ALA A 254 -7.66 21.72 -7.42
N GLU A 255 -8.19 22.03 -6.24
CA GLU A 255 -8.46 23.39 -5.78
C GLU A 255 -7.22 24.06 -5.16
N ASP A 256 -6.28 23.28 -4.59
CA ASP A 256 -5.03 23.82 -4.01
C ASP A 256 -3.92 24.10 -5.04
N LYS A 257 -4.18 23.89 -6.33
CA LYS A 257 -3.21 24.13 -7.42
C LYS A 257 -3.55 25.34 -8.31
N VAL A 258 -4.48 26.20 -7.87
CA VAL A 258 -4.87 27.43 -8.59
C VAL A 258 -4.31 28.67 -7.90
#